data_932daa8689056c42ca2722e4b7e94594
#
_entry.id   932daa8689056c42ca2722e4b7e94594
#
_cell.length_a   1.000
_cell.length_b   1.000
_cell.length_c   1.000
_cell.angle_alpha   90.00
_cell.angle_beta   90.00
_cell.angle_gamma   90.00
#
_symmetry.space_group_name_H-M   'P 1'
#
loop_
_entity.id
_entity.type
_entity.pdbx_description
1 polymer ?
#
loop_
_entity_poly.entity_id
_entity_poly.type
_entity_poly.pdbx_seq_one_letter_code
_entity_poly.pdbx_strand_id
1 'polypeptide(L)'
;MRLIFIRHAEPDYSIDSLTEKGWREAKLLAERTKRWKVDEFYCSPLGRAKDTASFTLKECGREAVTCDWMREFDACVVDPETGKNRLSWDLKPAYWTKEPDLLNIDRFLETDLMKSGPVAETYQKVCDGLDGILAKHGYHREGRLYRTKQHNEDTIVLFCHMGVTFYMLS
;
A
#
# COMPACT_ATOMS: atom_id res chain seq x y z
N MET A 1 4.52 -17.44 -5.90
CA MET A 1 3.51 -16.57 -5.28
C MET A 1 3.33 -15.29 -6.10
N ARG A 2 2.13 -14.74 -6.13
CA ARG A 2 1.79 -13.47 -6.81
C ARG A 2 1.16 -12.51 -5.80
N LEU A 3 1.65 -11.26 -5.77
CA LEU A 3 1.03 -10.16 -5.03
C LEU A 3 0.35 -9.22 -6.02
N ILE A 4 -0.90 -8.86 -5.75
CA ILE A 4 -1.68 -7.93 -6.58
C ILE A 4 -2.12 -6.78 -5.68
N PHE A 5 -1.57 -5.60 -5.91
CA PHE A 5 -1.97 -4.37 -5.23
C PHE A 5 -3.07 -3.68 -6.01
N ILE A 6 -4.17 -3.38 -5.35
CA ILE A 6 -5.31 -2.68 -5.93
C ILE A 6 -5.51 -1.38 -5.15
N ARG A 7 -5.21 -0.27 -5.80
CA ARG A 7 -5.55 1.05 -5.27
C ARG A 7 -7.07 1.22 -5.25
N HIS A 8 -7.60 1.90 -4.23
CA HIS A 8 -9.01 2.28 -4.20
C HIS A 8 -9.44 3.02 -5.47
N ALA A 9 -10.71 2.85 -5.87
CA ALA A 9 -11.36 3.56 -6.96
C ALA A 9 -11.49 5.07 -6.64
N GLU A 10 -12.05 5.87 -7.55
CA GLU A 10 -12.17 7.32 -7.37
C GLU A 10 -12.86 7.66 -6.04
N PRO A 11 -12.16 8.35 -5.10
CA PRO A 11 -12.63 8.55 -3.74
C PRO A 11 -13.48 9.82 -3.60
N ASP A 12 -14.46 9.76 -2.71
CA ASP A 12 -15.02 10.92 -2.03
C ASP A 12 -14.38 11.03 -0.65
N TYR A 13 -13.40 11.91 -0.51
CA TYR A 13 -12.68 12.09 0.75
C TYR A 13 -13.53 12.71 1.86
N SER A 14 -14.68 13.34 1.55
CA SER A 14 -15.54 13.97 2.56
C SER A 14 -16.25 12.97 3.45
N ILE A 15 -16.45 11.75 2.94
CA ILE A 15 -17.14 10.64 3.63
C ILE A 15 -16.30 9.37 3.70
N ASP A 16 -15.02 9.43 3.29
CA ASP A 16 -14.10 8.29 3.16
C ASP A 16 -14.73 7.08 2.42
N SER A 17 -15.37 7.38 1.28
CA SER A 17 -16.04 6.39 0.41
C SER A 17 -15.68 6.64 -1.05
N LEU A 18 -16.53 6.23 -1.98
CA LEU A 18 -16.35 6.38 -3.41
C LEU A 18 -17.34 7.39 -4.00
N THR A 19 -16.89 8.11 -5.04
CA THR A 19 -17.80 8.87 -5.89
C THR A 19 -18.70 7.93 -6.70
N GLU A 20 -19.73 8.47 -7.36
CA GLU A 20 -20.55 7.68 -8.28
C GLU A 20 -19.72 6.99 -9.37
N LYS A 21 -18.67 7.66 -9.86
CA LYS A 21 -17.73 7.08 -10.81
C LYS A 21 -16.89 5.96 -10.14
N GLY A 22 -16.41 6.19 -8.93
CA GLY A 22 -15.67 5.18 -8.15
C GLY A 22 -16.47 3.89 -7.92
N TRP A 23 -17.77 4.00 -7.65
CA TRP A 23 -18.65 2.84 -7.53
C TRP A 23 -18.78 2.05 -8.85
N ARG A 24 -18.80 2.75 -9.99
CA ARG A 24 -18.79 2.08 -11.32
C ARG A 24 -17.45 1.38 -11.57
N GLU A 25 -16.33 2.03 -11.21
CA GLU A 25 -14.99 1.44 -11.30
C GLU A 25 -14.86 0.17 -10.45
N ALA A 26 -15.35 0.18 -9.20
CA ALA A 26 -15.33 -0.97 -8.31
C ALA A 26 -16.16 -2.16 -8.88
N LYS A 27 -17.30 -1.90 -9.53
CA LYS A 27 -18.07 -2.93 -10.23
C LYS A 27 -17.31 -3.55 -11.40
N LEU A 28 -16.68 -2.71 -12.24
CA LEU A 28 -15.88 -3.17 -13.37
C LEU A 28 -14.66 -4.00 -12.90
N LEU A 29 -14.05 -3.60 -11.80
CA LEU A 29 -12.98 -4.36 -11.17
C LEU A 29 -13.46 -5.75 -10.76
N ALA A 30 -14.62 -5.86 -10.12
CA ALA A 30 -15.20 -7.14 -9.71
C ALA A 30 -15.45 -8.08 -10.91
N GLU A 31 -15.96 -7.55 -12.04
CA GLU A 31 -16.12 -8.34 -13.28
C GLU A 31 -14.81 -8.94 -13.80
N ARG A 32 -13.69 -8.25 -13.56
CA ARG A 32 -12.37 -8.76 -13.91
C ARG A 32 -11.84 -9.75 -12.89
N THR A 33 -11.95 -9.42 -11.60
CA THR A 33 -11.35 -10.19 -10.51
C THR A 33 -12.07 -11.49 -10.21
N LYS A 34 -13.37 -11.61 -10.50
CA LYS A 34 -14.14 -12.87 -10.33
C LYS A 34 -13.56 -14.07 -11.08
N ARG A 35 -12.71 -13.83 -12.08
CA ARG A 35 -12.04 -14.88 -12.86
C ARG A 35 -10.70 -15.29 -12.28
N TRP A 36 -10.21 -14.58 -11.25
CA TRP A 36 -8.91 -14.87 -10.65
C TRP A 36 -9.05 -15.94 -9.59
N LYS A 37 -8.09 -16.86 -9.56
CA LYS A 37 -7.93 -17.75 -8.43
C LYS A 37 -7.13 -16.98 -7.39
N VAL A 38 -7.79 -16.56 -6.30
CA VAL A 38 -7.19 -15.78 -5.21
C VAL A 38 -7.23 -16.62 -3.94
N ASP A 39 -6.10 -16.75 -3.28
CA ASP A 39 -5.96 -17.52 -2.06
C ASP A 39 -6.32 -16.67 -0.83
N GLU A 40 -5.86 -15.43 -0.75
CA GLU A 40 -6.21 -14.52 0.34
C GLU A 40 -6.46 -13.10 -0.14
N PHE A 41 -7.37 -12.41 0.56
CA PHE A 41 -7.66 -10.99 0.39
C PHE A 41 -7.31 -10.22 1.67
N TYR A 42 -6.60 -9.11 1.51
CA TYR A 42 -6.30 -8.14 2.55
C TYR A 42 -6.82 -6.78 2.15
N CYS A 43 -7.23 -5.98 3.13
CA CYS A 43 -7.82 -4.67 2.88
C CYS A 43 -7.37 -3.63 3.91
N SER A 44 -7.14 -2.42 3.45
CA SER A 44 -7.00 -1.24 4.30
C SER A 44 -8.24 -1.02 5.17
N PRO A 45 -8.09 -0.46 6.38
CA PRO A 45 -9.24 -0.11 7.22
C PRO A 45 -10.08 1.07 6.68
N LEU A 46 -9.56 1.86 5.72
CA LEU A 46 -10.22 3.06 5.21
C LEU A 46 -11.41 2.72 4.30
N GLY A 47 -12.49 3.50 4.43
CA GLY A 47 -13.77 3.24 3.78
C GLY A 47 -13.66 3.10 2.28
N ARG A 48 -12.99 4.02 1.59
CA ARG A 48 -12.79 3.98 0.13
C ARG A 48 -12.12 2.70 -0.38
N ALA A 49 -11.22 2.09 0.41
CA ALA A 49 -10.60 0.82 0.05
C ALA A 49 -11.57 -0.35 0.27
N LYS A 50 -12.31 -0.36 1.39
CA LYS A 50 -13.35 -1.35 1.70
C LYS A 50 -14.45 -1.33 0.65
N ASP A 51 -14.92 -0.14 0.27
CA ASP A 51 -15.95 0.04 -0.76
C ASP A 51 -15.48 -0.45 -2.12
N THR A 52 -14.21 -0.18 -2.48
CA THR A 52 -13.61 -0.73 -3.70
C THR A 52 -13.58 -2.26 -3.69
N ALA A 53 -13.23 -2.87 -2.54
CA ALA A 53 -13.15 -4.32 -2.38
C ALA A 53 -14.54 -4.99 -2.39
N SER A 54 -15.58 -4.28 -1.96
CA SER A 54 -16.89 -4.84 -1.60
C SER A 54 -17.53 -5.69 -2.71
N PHE A 55 -17.54 -5.19 -3.95
CA PHE A 55 -18.11 -5.94 -5.08
C PHE A 55 -17.27 -7.18 -5.42
N THR A 56 -15.93 -7.06 -5.42
CA THR A 56 -15.04 -8.20 -5.66
C THR A 56 -15.26 -9.29 -4.63
N LEU A 57 -15.27 -8.94 -3.35
CA LEU A 57 -15.45 -9.89 -2.26
C LEU A 57 -16.83 -10.55 -2.31
N LYS A 58 -17.88 -9.78 -2.62
CA LYS A 58 -19.24 -10.30 -2.80
C LYS A 58 -19.32 -11.31 -3.95
N GLU A 59 -18.78 -10.97 -5.12
CA GLU A 59 -18.79 -11.86 -6.30
C GLU A 59 -17.98 -13.14 -6.07
N CYS A 60 -16.91 -13.07 -5.28
CA CYS A 60 -16.08 -14.23 -4.95
C CYS A 60 -16.62 -15.04 -3.76
N GLY A 61 -17.65 -14.57 -3.04
CA GLY A 61 -18.13 -15.17 -1.80
C GLY A 61 -17.06 -15.25 -0.71
N ARG A 62 -16.18 -14.25 -0.62
CA ARG A 62 -15.00 -14.21 0.26
C ARG A 62 -15.01 -12.95 1.13
N GLU A 63 -14.20 -12.99 2.16
CA GLU A 63 -13.91 -11.85 3.03
C GLU A 63 -12.44 -11.45 2.91
N ALA A 64 -12.11 -10.20 3.28
CA ALA A 64 -10.74 -9.72 3.37
C ALA A 64 -10.34 -9.52 4.83
N VAL A 65 -9.10 -9.86 5.15
CA VAL A 65 -8.49 -9.51 6.44
C VAL A 65 -8.18 -8.01 6.44
N THR A 66 -8.77 -7.27 7.39
CA THR A 66 -8.47 -5.84 7.55
C THR A 66 -7.13 -5.67 8.25
N CYS A 67 -6.23 -4.87 7.66
CA CYS A 67 -4.90 -4.60 8.19
C CYS A 67 -4.71 -3.09 8.39
N ASP A 68 -4.52 -2.65 9.64
CA ASP A 68 -4.40 -1.22 9.98
C ASP A 68 -3.18 -0.56 9.35
N TRP A 69 -2.09 -1.30 9.20
CA TRP A 69 -0.86 -0.83 8.56
C TRP A 69 -1.01 -0.57 7.04
N MET A 70 -2.09 -1.09 6.41
CA MET A 70 -2.39 -0.87 4.99
C MET A 70 -3.15 0.43 4.70
N ARG A 71 -3.41 1.26 5.72
CA ARG A 71 -3.99 2.60 5.49
C ARG A 71 -3.05 3.44 4.63
N GLU A 72 -3.58 4.55 4.06
CA GLU A 72 -2.72 5.45 3.30
C GLU A 72 -1.52 5.89 4.15
N PHE A 73 -0.35 5.93 3.54
CA PHE A 73 0.87 6.34 4.24
C PHE A 73 0.80 7.85 4.54
N ASP A 74 0.52 8.17 5.79
CA ASP A 74 0.18 9.51 6.25
C ASP A 74 1.32 10.24 6.97
N ALA A 75 2.51 9.62 7.05
CA ALA A 75 3.69 10.28 7.62
C ALA A 75 4.06 11.50 6.78
N CYS A 76 3.95 12.67 7.42
CA CYS A 76 4.33 13.94 6.82
C CYS A 76 5.78 14.29 7.13
N VAL A 77 6.39 15.04 6.23
CA VAL A 77 7.68 15.71 6.37
C VAL A 77 7.49 17.22 6.29
N VAL A 78 8.48 17.99 6.71
CA VAL A 78 8.46 19.46 6.55
C VAL A 78 8.95 19.81 5.15
N ASP A 79 8.06 20.36 4.31
CA ASP A 79 8.40 20.81 2.97
C ASP A 79 9.46 21.94 3.04
N PRO A 80 10.66 21.76 2.45
CA PRO A 80 11.76 22.71 2.58
C PRO A 80 11.49 24.08 1.96
N GLU A 81 10.58 24.20 1.01
CA GLU A 81 10.24 25.49 0.37
C GLU A 81 9.19 26.26 1.18
N THR A 82 8.25 25.55 1.78
CA THR A 82 7.08 26.19 2.39
C THR A 82 7.07 26.13 3.91
N GLY A 83 7.90 25.27 4.51
CA GLY A 83 7.90 24.98 5.96
C GLY A 83 6.64 24.29 6.46
N LYS A 84 5.76 23.83 5.58
CA LYS A 84 4.50 23.18 5.93
C LYS A 84 4.62 21.66 5.89
N ASN A 85 3.79 20.98 6.66
CA ASN A 85 3.69 19.52 6.58
C ASN A 85 3.16 19.07 5.22
N ARG A 86 3.82 18.06 4.66
CA ARG A 86 3.46 17.43 3.40
C ARG A 86 3.66 15.92 3.49
N LEU A 87 2.82 15.14 2.82
CA LEU A 87 3.01 13.69 2.75
C LEU A 87 4.39 13.36 2.15
N SER A 88 5.13 12.48 2.80
CA SER A 88 6.51 12.16 2.45
C SER A 88 6.69 11.59 1.04
N TRP A 89 5.67 10.97 0.48
CA TRP A 89 5.65 10.41 -0.87
C TRP A 89 5.10 11.37 -1.93
N ASP A 90 4.42 12.46 -1.52
CA ASP A 90 3.82 13.46 -2.43
C ASP A 90 4.68 14.73 -2.50
N LEU A 91 5.97 14.58 -2.62
CA LEU A 91 6.93 15.67 -2.78
C LEU A 91 7.03 16.09 -4.24
N LYS A 92 7.40 17.35 -4.48
CA LYS A 92 7.67 17.84 -5.84
C LYS A 92 8.79 17.04 -6.48
N PRO A 93 8.73 16.72 -7.80
CA PRO A 93 9.79 16.00 -8.50
C PRO A 93 11.19 16.60 -8.32
N ALA A 94 11.28 17.94 -8.17
CA ALA A 94 12.55 18.63 -7.95
C ALA A 94 13.27 18.20 -6.67
N TYR A 95 12.59 17.75 -5.62
CA TYR A 95 13.23 17.24 -4.42
C TYR A 95 13.88 15.88 -4.67
N TRP A 96 13.15 14.98 -5.32
CA TRP A 96 13.65 13.65 -5.66
C TRP A 96 14.89 13.68 -6.54
N THR A 97 14.99 14.65 -7.44
CA THR A 97 16.13 14.78 -8.37
C THR A 97 17.33 15.52 -7.79
N LYS A 98 17.12 16.37 -6.79
CA LYS A 98 18.20 17.14 -6.13
C LYS A 98 18.90 16.39 -5.01
N GLU A 99 18.20 15.44 -4.39
CA GLU A 99 18.71 14.67 -3.27
C GLU A 99 18.76 13.18 -3.65
N PRO A 100 19.91 12.71 -4.21
CA PRO A 100 20.03 11.32 -4.68
C PRO A 100 19.78 10.28 -3.60
N ASP A 101 20.03 10.59 -2.34
CA ASP A 101 19.84 9.68 -1.22
C ASP A 101 18.36 9.37 -0.98
N LEU A 102 17.43 10.24 -1.40
CA LEU A 102 15.99 9.94 -1.38
C LEU A 102 15.60 8.76 -2.27
N LEU A 103 16.38 8.46 -3.30
CA LEU A 103 16.17 7.33 -4.21
C LEU A 103 16.99 6.09 -3.82
N ASN A 104 17.77 6.18 -2.75
CA ASN A 104 18.60 5.08 -2.26
C ASN A 104 17.89 4.37 -1.11
N ILE A 105 17.52 3.11 -1.29
CA ILE A 105 16.79 2.30 -0.30
C ILE A 105 17.50 2.20 1.06
N ASP A 106 18.83 2.26 1.12
CA ASP A 106 19.58 2.19 2.38
C ASP A 106 19.73 3.53 3.08
N ARG A 107 19.47 4.64 2.36
CA ARG A 107 19.85 5.96 2.83
C ARG A 107 18.68 6.94 2.89
N PHE A 108 17.54 6.66 2.23
CA PHE A 108 16.44 7.62 2.16
C PHE A 108 15.92 8.04 3.53
N LEU A 109 15.85 7.12 4.49
CA LEU A 109 15.43 7.41 5.87
C LEU A 109 16.43 8.26 6.64
N GLU A 110 17.68 8.29 6.19
CA GLU A 110 18.76 9.07 6.84
C GLU A 110 18.81 10.53 6.38
N THR A 111 18.08 10.88 5.33
CA THR A 111 18.02 12.26 4.83
C THR A 111 17.33 13.18 5.85
N ASP A 112 17.75 14.44 5.89
CA ASP A 112 17.17 15.45 6.78
C ASP A 112 15.66 15.62 6.50
N LEU A 113 15.28 15.50 5.24
CA LEU A 113 13.88 15.57 4.84
C LEU A 113 13.03 14.47 5.50
N MET A 114 13.43 13.21 5.39
CA MET A 114 12.67 12.09 5.98
C MET A 114 12.73 12.10 7.52
N LYS A 115 13.82 12.56 8.10
CA LYS A 115 13.97 12.76 9.56
C LYS A 115 13.12 13.91 10.11
N SER A 116 12.60 14.80 9.27
CA SER A 116 11.73 15.89 9.71
C SER A 116 10.33 15.42 10.13
N GLY A 117 10.01 14.14 9.91
CA GLY A 117 8.74 13.53 10.29
C GLY A 117 8.87 12.05 10.72
N PRO A 118 7.77 11.39 11.10
CA PRO A 118 7.78 10.03 11.64
C PRO A 118 7.84 8.96 10.53
N VAL A 119 8.60 9.23 9.44
CA VAL A 119 8.62 8.36 8.25
C VAL A 119 9.19 6.99 8.57
N ALA A 120 10.32 6.93 9.29
CA ALA A 120 10.99 5.68 9.60
C ALA A 120 10.10 4.72 10.42
N GLU A 121 9.43 5.25 11.46
CA GLU A 121 8.52 4.44 12.29
C GLU A 121 7.33 3.92 11.48
N THR A 122 6.72 4.78 10.65
CA THR A 122 5.57 4.40 9.81
C THR A 122 6.00 3.39 8.74
N TYR A 123 7.16 3.58 8.14
CA TYR A 123 7.75 2.65 7.17
C TYR A 123 8.00 1.26 7.80
N GLN A 124 8.56 1.20 9.01
CA GLN A 124 8.80 -0.07 9.69
C GLN A 124 7.49 -0.85 9.92
N LYS A 125 6.40 -0.17 10.31
CA LYS A 125 5.08 -0.81 10.47
C LYS A 125 4.58 -1.42 9.15
N VAL A 126 4.81 -0.75 8.02
CA VAL A 126 4.43 -1.26 6.70
C VAL A 126 5.27 -2.48 6.34
N CYS A 127 6.58 -2.44 6.57
CA CYS A 127 7.48 -3.56 6.34
C CYS A 127 7.09 -4.78 7.18
N ASP A 128 6.91 -4.59 8.49
CA ASP A 128 6.54 -5.68 9.41
C ASP A 128 5.20 -6.31 9.01
N GLY A 129 4.25 -5.48 8.58
CA GLY A 129 2.94 -5.94 8.13
C GLY A 129 3.02 -6.78 6.85
N LEU A 130 3.77 -6.30 5.85
CA LEU A 130 3.97 -7.05 4.60
C LEU A 130 4.77 -8.34 4.84
N ASP A 131 5.84 -8.26 5.64
CA ASP A 131 6.65 -9.43 6.00
C ASP A 131 5.82 -10.49 6.72
N GLY A 132 4.88 -10.06 7.58
CA GLY A 132 3.95 -10.98 8.25
C GLY A 132 3.03 -11.72 7.27
N ILE A 133 2.54 -11.05 6.23
CA ILE A 133 1.75 -11.69 5.16
C ILE A 133 2.64 -12.67 4.39
N LEU A 134 3.83 -12.23 3.95
CA LEU A 134 4.72 -13.06 3.16
C LEU A 134 5.20 -14.30 3.92
N ALA A 135 5.47 -14.17 5.22
CA ALA A 135 5.90 -15.27 6.08
C ALA A 135 4.83 -16.36 6.19
N LYS A 136 3.54 -16.04 6.24
CA LYS A 136 2.45 -17.02 6.22
C LYS A 136 2.49 -17.91 4.97
N HIS A 137 2.99 -17.37 3.85
CA HIS A 137 3.13 -18.07 2.58
C HIS A 137 4.54 -18.65 2.38
N GLY A 138 5.36 -18.69 3.45
CA GLY A 138 6.68 -19.31 3.45
C GLY A 138 7.80 -18.46 2.87
N TYR A 139 7.59 -17.14 2.71
CA TYR A 139 8.61 -16.19 2.26
C TYR A 139 9.09 -15.36 3.44
N HIS A 140 10.34 -15.54 3.85
CA HIS A 140 10.94 -14.86 5.00
C HIS A 140 11.99 -13.86 4.55
N ARG A 141 11.96 -12.65 5.11
CA ARG A 141 12.94 -11.61 4.81
C ARG A 141 14.31 -11.99 5.38
N GLU A 142 15.32 -11.92 4.54
CA GLU A 142 16.74 -12.00 4.90
C GLU A 142 17.48 -10.80 4.27
N GLY A 143 17.63 -9.74 5.05
CA GLY A 143 18.16 -8.48 4.56
C GLY A 143 17.22 -7.87 3.49
N ARG A 144 17.71 -7.75 2.25
CA ARG A 144 16.95 -7.21 1.12
C ARG A 144 16.20 -8.26 0.27
N LEU A 145 16.32 -9.53 0.64
CA LEU A 145 15.75 -10.61 -0.14
C LEU A 145 14.71 -11.35 0.69
N TYR A 146 13.75 -11.95 -0.02
CA TYR A 146 12.87 -12.94 0.56
C TYR A 146 13.33 -14.34 0.17
N ARG A 147 13.47 -15.20 1.15
CA ARG A 147 13.82 -16.61 0.94
C ARG A 147 12.64 -17.52 1.22
N THR A 148 12.54 -18.58 0.45
CA THR A 148 11.56 -19.64 0.66
C THR A 148 12.21 -21.01 0.53
N LYS A 149 11.75 -21.96 1.33
CA LYS A 149 12.16 -23.36 1.19
C LYS A 149 11.39 -24.07 0.08
N GLN A 150 10.19 -23.61 -0.24
CA GLN A 150 9.32 -24.19 -1.25
C GLN A 150 8.54 -23.09 -1.93
N HIS A 151 8.72 -22.97 -3.25
CA HIS A 151 7.91 -22.08 -4.08
C HIS A 151 6.44 -22.50 -4.08
N ASN A 152 5.52 -21.52 -4.09
CA ASN A 152 4.09 -21.76 -4.25
C ASN A 152 3.50 -20.84 -5.34
N GLU A 153 2.27 -21.12 -5.77
CA GLU A 153 1.53 -20.36 -6.78
C GLU A 153 0.41 -19.50 -6.17
N ASP A 154 0.45 -19.27 -4.86
CA ASP A 154 -0.55 -18.48 -4.15
C ASP A 154 -0.68 -17.09 -4.75
N THR A 155 -1.90 -16.61 -4.84
CA THR A 155 -2.23 -15.25 -5.29
C THR A 155 -2.88 -14.49 -4.14
N ILE A 156 -2.23 -13.42 -3.73
CA ILE A 156 -2.67 -12.55 -2.64
C ILE A 156 -3.09 -11.20 -3.23
N VAL A 157 -4.28 -10.75 -2.86
CA VAL A 157 -4.82 -9.45 -3.30
C VAL A 157 -4.90 -8.50 -2.13
N LEU A 158 -4.33 -7.30 -2.29
CA LEU A 158 -4.29 -6.25 -1.28
C LEU A 158 -5.03 -5.00 -1.80
N PHE A 159 -6.16 -4.66 -1.18
CA PHE A 159 -6.88 -3.41 -1.46
C PHE A 159 -6.32 -2.30 -0.58
N CYS A 160 -5.65 -1.32 -1.17
CA CYS A 160 -4.88 -0.32 -0.43
C CYS A 160 -4.86 1.04 -1.15
N HIS A 161 -3.78 1.81 -0.95
CA HIS A 161 -3.63 3.18 -1.41
C HIS A 161 -2.28 3.36 -2.11
N MET A 162 -2.09 4.52 -2.74
CA MET A 162 -0.91 4.75 -3.56
C MET A 162 0.36 4.92 -2.73
N GLY A 163 0.34 5.79 -1.70
CA GLY A 163 1.52 6.07 -0.88
C GLY A 163 2.01 4.83 -0.14
N VAL A 164 1.12 4.08 0.52
CA VAL A 164 1.51 2.85 1.21
C VAL A 164 2.07 1.80 0.24
N THR A 165 1.58 1.75 -1.01
CA THR A 165 2.11 0.83 -2.03
C THR A 165 3.55 1.19 -2.40
N PHE A 166 3.89 2.48 -2.49
CA PHE A 166 5.28 2.89 -2.73
C PHE A 166 6.22 2.34 -1.65
N TYR A 167 5.85 2.47 -0.39
CA TYR A 167 6.64 1.97 0.73
C TYR A 167 6.63 0.44 0.88
N MET A 168 5.60 -0.26 0.41
CA MET A 168 5.61 -1.73 0.33
C MET A 168 6.56 -2.27 -0.75
N LEU A 169 6.88 -1.45 -1.75
CA LEU A 169 7.72 -1.86 -2.89
C LEU A 169 9.16 -1.32 -2.82
N SER A 170 9.47 -0.53 -1.78
CA SER A 170 10.81 0.02 -1.53
C SER A 170 11.73 -0.93 -0.76
#